data_21a6fa1fe88487e4853d04139d96e9e9
#
_entry.id   21a6fa1fe88487e4853d04139d96e9e9
#
_cell.length_a   1.000
_cell.length_b   1.000
_cell.length_c   1.000
_cell.angle_alpha   90.00
_cell.angle_beta   90.00
_cell.angle_gamma   90.00
#
_symmetry.space_group_name_H-M   'P 1'
#
loop_
_entity.id
_entity.type
_entity.pdbx_description
1 polymer ?
#
loop_
_entity_poly.entity_id
_entity_poly.type
_entity_poly.pdbx_seq_one_letter_code
_entity_poly.pdbx_strand_id
1 'polypeptide(L)'
;MDIIRQWYLYWAVRPWEKWIIKRADCIVVTSPQYRDGSKPLQKVKEKIRIVPNAIDEKLFELRIGDKERIQEIRALYNGKPIVFFMGRHTKYKGLPHLIEAERYMKSDCVIVIGGKGPLTKRLKALAKKRNSARIHFVGRLSEDDLRCYLYAASVFAFPSVTKNEAFGVALAEAMYCYTPAVTFTIEGSGVNWVNLNGITGIEVSQKGNLNQVYAEALDKLVRDTSLQKEYSRAE
;
A
#
# COMPACT_ATOMS: atom_id res chain seq x y z
N MET A 1 17.94 -1.09 1.31
CA MET A 1 18.90 -0.04 1.62
C MET A 1 18.13 1.28 1.65
N ASP A 2 18.15 2.02 2.75
CA ASP A 2 17.31 3.23 2.88
C ASP A 2 18.06 4.40 2.23
N ILE A 3 17.81 4.64 0.95
CA ILE A 3 18.49 5.66 0.11
C ILE A 3 18.39 7.06 0.76
N ILE A 4 17.37 7.31 1.56
CA ILE A 4 17.16 8.58 2.28
C ILE A 4 18.26 8.85 3.32
N ARG A 5 18.92 7.82 3.83
CA ARG A 5 19.99 7.95 4.84
C ARG A 5 21.36 8.21 4.23
N GLN A 6 21.49 8.09 2.90
CA GLN A 6 22.77 8.16 2.17
C GLN A 6 22.73 9.23 1.05
N TRP A 7 22.06 10.38 1.30
CA TRP A 7 21.92 11.45 0.32
C TRP A 7 23.27 11.94 -0.23
N TYR A 8 24.33 11.86 0.56
CA TYR A 8 25.71 12.21 0.15
C TYR A 8 26.27 11.24 -0.89
N LEU A 9 25.89 9.96 -0.85
CA LEU A 9 26.25 8.99 -1.88
C LEU A 9 25.52 9.23 -3.21
N TYR A 10 24.36 9.89 -3.16
CA TYR A 10 23.60 10.21 -4.36
C TYR A 10 24.42 11.05 -5.35
N TRP A 11 25.19 12.03 -4.85
CA TRP A 11 26.04 12.85 -5.70
C TRP A 11 27.19 12.07 -6.34
N ALA A 12 27.75 11.09 -5.63
CA ALA A 12 28.80 10.22 -6.16
C ALA A 12 28.26 9.23 -7.20
N VAL A 13 27.03 8.74 -7.02
CA VAL A 13 26.40 7.74 -7.92
C VAL A 13 25.76 8.38 -9.15
N ARG A 14 25.33 9.64 -9.07
CA ARG A 14 24.61 10.34 -10.15
C ARG A 14 25.31 10.37 -11.51
N PRO A 15 26.64 10.54 -11.63
CA PRO A 15 27.31 10.44 -12.93
C PRO A 15 27.17 9.05 -13.55
N TRP A 16 27.26 8.00 -12.74
CA TRP A 16 27.09 6.60 -13.16
C TRP A 16 25.66 6.30 -13.58
N GLU A 17 24.67 6.79 -12.84
CA GLU A 17 23.24 6.69 -13.23
C GLU A 17 23.02 7.31 -14.61
N LYS A 18 23.48 8.53 -14.85
CA LYS A 18 23.37 9.20 -16.15
C LYS A 18 24.08 8.43 -17.26
N TRP A 19 25.26 7.91 -16.97
CA TRP A 19 26.03 7.13 -17.94
C TRP A 19 25.32 5.83 -18.31
N ILE A 20 24.80 5.08 -17.34
CA ILE A 20 24.02 3.86 -17.56
C ILE A 20 22.78 4.16 -18.39
N ILE A 21 21.99 5.16 -18.01
CA ILE A 21 20.75 5.56 -18.71
C ILE A 21 21.06 5.91 -20.17
N LYS A 22 22.17 6.62 -20.43
CA LYS A 22 22.56 7.00 -21.79
C LYS A 22 22.99 5.81 -22.62
N ARG A 23 23.70 4.82 -22.05
CA ARG A 23 24.22 3.65 -22.76
C ARG A 23 23.22 2.51 -22.89
N ALA A 24 22.20 2.45 -22.07
CA ALA A 24 21.16 1.41 -22.14
C ALA A 24 20.49 1.42 -23.52
N ASP A 25 20.33 0.25 -24.11
CA ASP A 25 19.58 0.06 -25.37
C ASP A 25 18.07 0.10 -25.08
N CYS A 26 17.65 -0.41 -23.94
CA CYS A 26 16.28 -0.41 -23.47
C CYS A 26 16.23 -0.15 -21.95
N ILE A 27 15.24 0.62 -21.51
CA ILE A 27 14.97 0.92 -20.10
C ILE A 27 13.56 0.48 -19.80
N VAL A 28 13.41 -0.43 -18.84
CA VAL A 28 12.09 -0.91 -18.40
C VAL A 28 11.65 -0.12 -17.18
N VAL A 29 10.39 0.33 -17.19
CA VAL A 29 9.73 0.99 -16.07
C VAL A 29 8.38 0.33 -15.80
N THR A 30 7.89 0.43 -14.56
CA THR A 30 6.69 -0.28 -14.11
C THR A 30 5.38 0.42 -14.44
N SER A 31 5.41 1.75 -14.74
CA SER A 31 4.21 2.51 -15.08
C SER A 31 4.53 3.75 -15.91
N PRO A 32 3.55 4.28 -16.67
CA PRO A 32 3.67 5.57 -17.36
C PRO A 32 3.98 6.71 -16.40
N GLN A 33 3.31 6.74 -15.24
CA GLN A 33 3.48 7.76 -14.22
C GLN A 33 4.91 7.79 -13.67
N TYR A 34 5.51 6.62 -13.44
CA TYR A 34 6.90 6.52 -12.99
C TYR A 34 7.88 7.04 -14.06
N ARG A 35 7.65 6.69 -15.33
CA ARG A 35 8.41 7.25 -16.47
C ARG A 35 8.36 8.77 -16.48
N ASP A 36 7.14 9.31 -16.42
CA ASP A 36 6.90 10.74 -16.58
C ASP A 36 7.33 11.55 -15.34
N GLY A 37 7.26 10.96 -14.14
CA GLY A 37 7.76 11.55 -12.89
C GLY A 37 9.28 11.49 -12.69
N SER A 38 10.02 10.77 -13.54
CA SER A 38 11.47 10.61 -13.43
C SER A 38 12.24 11.57 -14.33
N LYS A 39 12.79 12.64 -13.76
CA LYS A 39 13.58 13.65 -14.52
C LYS A 39 14.72 13.05 -15.37
N PRO A 40 15.51 12.05 -14.89
CA PRO A 40 16.54 11.42 -15.72
C PRO A 40 15.97 10.72 -16.95
N LEU A 41 14.80 10.10 -16.85
CA LEU A 41 14.19 9.32 -17.93
C LEU A 41 13.53 10.19 -19.01
N GLN A 42 13.19 11.44 -18.69
CA GLN A 42 12.57 12.37 -19.64
C GLN A 42 13.42 12.60 -20.92
N LYS A 43 14.75 12.40 -20.82
CA LYS A 43 15.70 12.64 -21.93
C LYS A 43 15.92 11.43 -22.84
N VAL A 44 15.32 10.28 -22.51
CA VAL A 44 15.55 9.00 -23.19
C VAL A 44 14.24 8.23 -23.38
N LYS A 45 13.14 8.94 -23.57
CA LYS A 45 11.77 8.37 -23.65
C LYS A 45 11.63 7.30 -24.73
N GLU A 46 12.35 7.45 -25.84
CA GLU A 46 12.36 6.53 -26.97
C GLU A 46 12.90 5.13 -26.62
N LYS A 47 13.74 5.05 -25.60
CA LYS A 47 14.32 3.79 -25.09
C LYS A 47 13.46 3.10 -24.04
N ILE A 48 12.39 3.76 -23.56
CA ILE A 48 11.62 3.26 -22.45
C ILE A 48 10.52 2.31 -22.92
N ARG A 49 10.43 1.17 -22.23
CA ARG A 49 9.33 0.21 -22.33
C ARG A 49 8.63 0.13 -20.99
N ILE A 50 7.31 0.13 -21.02
CA ILE A 50 6.49 -0.02 -19.81
C ILE A 50 6.18 -1.49 -19.68
N VAL A 51 6.65 -2.09 -18.59
CA VAL A 51 6.36 -3.48 -18.21
C VAL A 51 5.89 -3.46 -16.76
N PRO A 52 4.59 -3.55 -16.51
CA PRO A 52 4.05 -3.60 -15.16
C PRO A 52 4.61 -4.77 -14.36
N ASN A 53 4.70 -4.59 -13.04
CA ASN A 53 4.95 -5.75 -12.18
C ASN A 53 3.72 -6.66 -12.23
N ALA A 54 3.97 -7.96 -12.31
CA ALA A 54 2.95 -8.98 -12.17
C ALA A 54 2.91 -9.52 -10.73
N ILE A 55 1.81 -10.12 -10.36
CA ILE A 55 1.65 -10.96 -9.17
C ILE A 55 1.55 -12.42 -9.60
N ASP A 56 1.91 -13.33 -8.72
CA ASP A 56 1.63 -14.75 -8.93
C ASP A 56 0.21 -15.03 -8.43
N GLU A 57 -0.74 -15.04 -9.34
CA GLU A 57 -2.18 -15.23 -9.05
C GLU A 57 -2.45 -16.51 -8.26
N LYS A 58 -1.70 -17.59 -8.55
CA LYS A 58 -1.85 -18.88 -7.87
C LYS A 58 -1.63 -18.81 -6.35
N LEU A 59 -0.86 -17.82 -5.87
CA LEU A 59 -0.64 -17.61 -4.45
C LEU A 59 -1.90 -17.03 -3.76
N PHE A 60 -2.76 -16.37 -4.53
CA PHE A 60 -3.94 -15.65 -4.03
C PHE A 60 -5.27 -16.33 -4.38
N GLU A 61 -5.27 -17.38 -5.21
CA GLU A 61 -6.45 -18.22 -5.42
C GLU A 61 -6.88 -18.90 -4.11
N LEU A 62 -8.18 -18.88 -3.81
CA LEU A 62 -8.73 -19.54 -2.62
C LEU A 62 -8.54 -21.05 -2.67
N ARG A 63 -8.07 -21.63 -1.59
CA ARG A 63 -7.81 -23.07 -1.40
C ARG A 63 -8.79 -23.67 -0.41
N ILE A 64 -8.79 -25.00 -0.35
CA ILE A 64 -9.55 -25.76 0.65
C ILE A 64 -9.07 -25.35 2.05
N GLY A 65 -10.01 -24.99 2.94
CA GLY A 65 -9.74 -24.52 4.30
C GLY A 65 -9.58 -23.00 4.44
N ASP A 66 -9.41 -22.25 3.33
CA ASP A 66 -9.25 -20.79 3.40
C ASP A 66 -10.53 -20.09 3.89
N LYS A 67 -11.72 -20.61 3.53
CA LYS A 67 -12.99 -20.01 3.97
C LYS A 67 -13.13 -20.07 5.49
N GLU A 68 -12.79 -21.18 6.08
CA GLU A 68 -12.77 -21.39 7.52
C GLU A 68 -11.75 -20.44 8.18
N ARG A 69 -10.55 -20.37 7.61
CA ARG A 69 -9.48 -19.48 8.11
C ARG A 69 -9.87 -18.00 8.03
N ILE A 70 -10.53 -17.57 6.97
CA ILE A 70 -11.07 -16.21 6.82
C ILE A 70 -12.10 -15.92 7.92
N GLN A 71 -12.98 -16.86 8.23
CA GLN A 71 -13.96 -16.70 9.32
C GLN A 71 -13.27 -16.63 10.69
N GLU A 72 -12.27 -17.46 10.95
CA GLU A 72 -11.45 -17.38 12.15
C GLU A 72 -10.81 -16.01 12.31
N ILE A 73 -10.17 -15.48 11.23
CA ILE A 73 -9.56 -14.15 11.24
C ILE A 73 -10.59 -13.08 11.58
N ARG A 74 -11.79 -13.14 11.00
CA ARG A 74 -12.87 -12.20 11.33
C ARG A 74 -13.34 -12.33 12.77
N ALA A 75 -13.42 -13.55 13.29
CA ALA A 75 -13.80 -13.83 14.67
C ALA A 75 -12.77 -13.29 15.69
N LEU A 76 -11.46 -13.31 15.38
CA LEU A 76 -10.40 -12.70 16.23
C LEU A 76 -10.67 -11.22 16.54
N TYR A 77 -11.42 -10.54 15.69
CA TYR A 77 -11.77 -9.12 15.83
C TYR A 77 -13.26 -8.90 16.06
N ASN A 78 -13.96 -9.91 16.62
CA ASN A 78 -15.38 -9.87 16.96
C ASN A 78 -16.28 -9.50 15.75
N GLY A 79 -15.90 -9.91 14.54
CA GLY A 79 -16.64 -9.61 13.32
C GLY A 79 -16.55 -8.13 12.86
N LYS A 80 -15.76 -7.30 13.51
CA LYS A 80 -15.58 -5.90 13.10
C LYS A 80 -14.90 -5.80 11.74
N PRO A 81 -15.24 -4.79 10.93
CA PRO A 81 -14.54 -4.51 9.69
C PRO A 81 -13.03 -4.37 9.91
N ILE A 82 -12.24 -4.96 9.02
CA ILE A 82 -10.78 -4.98 9.11
C ILE A 82 -10.21 -3.99 8.07
N VAL A 83 -9.48 -2.98 8.54
CA VAL A 83 -8.59 -2.15 7.73
C VAL A 83 -7.22 -2.81 7.78
N PHE A 84 -6.77 -3.41 6.68
CA PHE A 84 -5.55 -4.21 6.63
C PHE A 84 -4.42 -3.48 5.91
N PHE A 85 -3.23 -3.57 6.46
CA PHE A 85 -1.98 -3.17 5.82
C PHE A 85 -1.00 -4.33 5.80
N MET A 86 -0.33 -4.56 4.67
CA MET A 86 0.79 -5.49 4.59
C MET A 86 2.00 -4.84 3.91
N GLY A 87 3.17 -4.98 4.53
CA GLY A 87 4.40 -4.49 3.93
C GLY A 87 5.55 -4.29 4.90
N ARG A 88 6.69 -3.88 4.34
CA ARG A 88 7.89 -3.57 5.14
C ARG A 88 7.70 -2.28 5.93
N HIS A 89 7.99 -2.28 7.22
CA HIS A 89 7.87 -1.10 8.08
C HIS A 89 9.04 -0.13 7.86
N THR A 90 8.93 0.69 6.81
CA THR A 90 9.89 1.73 6.40
C THR A 90 9.22 3.09 6.31
N LYS A 91 10.02 4.17 6.21
CA LYS A 91 9.48 5.54 6.21
C LYS A 91 8.51 5.81 5.06
N TYR A 92 8.86 5.40 3.84
CA TYR A 92 8.07 5.69 2.66
C TYR A 92 6.70 4.99 2.64
N LYS A 93 6.55 3.89 3.39
CA LYS A 93 5.27 3.18 3.54
C LYS A 93 4.23 3.94 4.38
N GLY A 94 4.60 5.05 5.00
CA GLY A 94 3.66 5.98 5.61
C GLY A 94 2.83 5.45 6.80
N LEU A 95 3.23 4.32 7.41
CA LEU A 95 2.50 3.70 8.53
C LEU A 95 2.19 4.64 9.71
N PRO A 96 3.01 5.66 10.04
CA PRO A 96 2.61 6.64 11.04
C PRO A 96 1.29 7.34 10.71
N HIS A 97 1.01 7.60 9.41
CA HIS A 97 -0.25 8.22 8.99
C HIS A 97 -1.45 7.32 9.25
N LEU A 98 -1.32 6.00 8.99
CA LEU A 98 -2.38 5.03 9.30
C LEU A 98 -2.65 4.95 10.82
N ILE A 99 -1.59 4.89 11.64
CA ILE A 99 -1.72 4.84 13.11
C ILE A 99 -2.34 6.13 13.66
N GLU A 100 -1.94 7.29 13.13
CA GLU A 100 -2.48 8.58 13.56
C GLU A 100 -3.90 8.83 13.01
N ALA A 101 -4.25 8.26 11.86
CA ALA A 101 -5.59 8.34 11.27
C ALA A 101 -6.64 7.72 12.20
N GLU A 102 -6.29 6.68 12.96
CA GLU A 102 -7.17 5.98 13.88
C GLU A 102 -7.97 6.93 14.78
N ARG A 103 -7.36 8.00 15.28
CA ARG A 103 -8.00 9.00 16.15
C ARG A 103 -9.14 9.79 15.49
N TYR A 104 -9.16 9.86 14.17
CA TYR A 104 -10.18 10.57 13.38
C TYR A 104 -11.25 9.63 12.84
N MET A 105 -11.01 8.31 12.90
CA MET A 105 -11.97 7.31 12.43
C MET A 105 -13.17 7.22 13.35
N LYS A 106 -14.35 7.25 12.74
CA LYS A 106 -15.67 7.18 13.42
C LYS A 106 -16.31 5.81 13.31
N SER A 107 -15.84 4.96 12.38
CA SER A 107 -16.32 3.58 12.23
C SER A 107 -15.80 2.68 13.34
N ASP A 108 -16.60 1.70 13.77
CA ASP A 108 -16.17 0.66 14.69
C ASP A 108 -15.46 -0.46 13.89
N CYS A 109 -14.20 -0.25 13.60
CA CYS A 109 -13.34 -1.16 12.85
C CYS A 109 -12.02 -1.40 13.59
N VAL A 110 -11.26 -2.38 13.14
CA VAL A 110 -9.90 -2.66 13.59
C VAL A 110 -8.90 -2.35 12.49
N ILE A 111 -7.69 -1.94 12.89
CA ILE A 111 -6.55 -1.72 11.99
C ILE A 111 -5.55 -2.83 12.23
N VAL A 112 -5.33 -3.68 11.24
CA VAL A 112 -4.42 -4.81 11.32
C VAL A 112 -3.19 -4.53 10.47
N ILE A 113 -2.01 -4.54 11.11
CA ILE A 113 -0.73 -4.19 10.50
C ILE A 113 0.16 -5.42 10.41
N GLY A 114 0.31 -5.95 9.18
CA GLY A 114 1.20 -7.04 8.85
C GLY A 114 2.58 -6.57 8.41
N GLY A 115 3.56 -7.48 8.54
CA GLY A 115 4.94 -7.23 8.15
C GLY A 115 5.87 -6.84 9.29
N LYS A 116 7.12 -6.57 8.95
CA LYS A 116 8.18 -6.12 9.87
C LYS A 116 9.16 -5.18 9.15
N GLY A 117 9.92 -4.40 9.91
CA GLY A 117 10.97 -3.55 9.37
C GLY A 117 11.66 -2.69 10.41
N PRO A 118 12.56 -1.81 9.99
CA PRO A 118 13.35 -0.97 10.91
C PRO A 118 12.49 -0.10 11.84
N LEU A 119 11.29 0.28 11.40
CA LEU A 119 10.40 1.14 12.19
C LEU A 119 9.44 0.38 13.10
N THR A 120 9.42 -0.96 13.09
CA THR A 120 8.43 -1.76 13.84
C THR A 120 8.33 -1.38 15.32
N LYS A 121 9.48 -1.26 16.02
CA LYS A 121 9.50 -0.88 17.44
C LYS A 121 8.89 0.52 17.66
N ARG A 122 9.25 1.49 16.80
CA ARG A 122 8.74 2.87 16.89
C ARG A 122 7.24 2.95 16.59
N LEU A 123 6.75 2.19 15.61
CA LEU A 123 5.33 2.14 15.27
C LEU A 123 4.49 1.52 16.38
N LYS A 124 4.96 0.44 17.00
CA LYS A 124 4.31 -0.16 18.18
C LYS A 124 4.27 0.80 19.37
N ALA A 125 5.36 1.54 19.60
CA ALA A 125 5.39 2.57 20.64
C ALA A 125 4.42 3.72 20.35
N LEU A 126 4.28 4.14 19.08
CA LEU A 126 3.32 5.15 18.65
C LEU A 126 1.89 4.69 18.91
N ALA A 127 1.53 3.46 18.49
CA ALA A 127 0.21 2.88 18.75
C ALA A 127 -0.09 2.77 20.25
N LYS A 128 0.86 2.30 21.05
CA LYS A 128 0.75 2.23 22.51
C LYS A 128 0.50 3.61 23.15
N LYS A 129 1.24 4.65 22.68
CA LYS A 129 1.03 6.03 23.15
C LYS A 129 -0.39 6.55 22.89
N ARG A 130 -1.04 6.04 21.84
CA ARG A 130 -2.44 6.37 21.51
C ARG A 130 -3.45 5.63 22.37
N ASN A 131 -3.00 4.63 23.13
CA ASN A 131 -3.86 3.77 23.96
C ASN A 131 -5.02 3.16 23.15
N SER A 132 -4.79 2.90 21.85
CA SER A 132 -5.81 2.38 20.95
C SER A 132 -5.90 0.87 21.07
N ALA A 133 -7.08 0.38 21.43
CA ALA A 133 -7.42 -1.03 21.40
C ALA A 133 -7.70 -1.56 19.99
N ARG A 134 -7.77 -0.67 18.98
CA ARG A 134 -8.14 -1.03 17.59
C ARG A 134 -6.96 -1.38 16.71
N ILE A 135 -5.70 -1.13 17.13
CA ILE A 135 -4.50 -1.34 16.31
C ILE A 135 -3.80 -2.64 16.69
N HIS A 136 -3.74 -3.58 15.78
CA HIS A 136 -3.15 -4.90 15.96
C HIS A 136 -1.96 -5.11 15.03
N PHE A 137 -0.81 -5.55 15.58
CA PHE A 137 0.38 -5.90 14.82
C PHE A 137 0.52 -7.43 14.74
N VAL A 138 0.29 -8.01 13.59
CA VAL A 138 0.33 -9.46 13.37
C VAL A 138 1.71 -9.99 12.95
N GLY A 139 2.65 -9.09 12.65
CA GLY A 139 4.01 -9.49 12.29
C GLY A 139 4.12 -9.99 10.84
N ARG A 140 5.08 -10.87 10.59
CA ARG A 140 5.18 -11.55 9.28
C ARG A 140 4.09 -12.61 9.20
N LEU A 141 3.44 -12.65 8.07
CA LEU A 141 2.45 -13.67 7.73
C LEU A 141 3.08 -14.69 6.78
N SER A 142 2.61 -15.93 6.81
CA SER A 142 2.81 -16.91 5.75
C SER A 142 2.03 -16.47 4.49
N GLU A 143 2.29 -17.07 3.34
CA GLU A 143 1.54 -16.79 2.11
C GLU A 143 0.06 -17.12 2.28
N ASP A 144 -0.25 -18.24 2.94
CA ASP A 144 -1.62 -18.65 3.20
C ASP A 144 -2.34 -17.70 4.16
N ASP A 145 -1.71 -17.28 5.26
CA ASP A 145 -2.29 -16.29 6.15
C ASP A 145 -2.44 -14.92 5.46
N LEU A 146 -1.46 -14.48 4.65
CA LEU A 146 -1.56 -13.23 3.89
C LEU A 146 -2.78 -13.24 2.98
N ARG A 147 -2.95 -14.31 2.21
CA ARG A 147 -4.14 -14.50 1.35
C ARG A 147 -5.41 -14.40 2.16
N CYS A 148 -5.52 -15.16 3.27
CA CYS A 148 -6.72 -15.16 4.10
C CYS A 148 -6.98 -13.79 4.76
N TYR A 149 -5.95 -13.05 5.18
CA TYR A 149 -6.11 -11.69 5.70
C TYR A 149 -6.59 -10.70 4.62
N LEU A 150 -6.10 -10.83 3.38
CA LEU A 150 -6.57 -10.00 2.28
C LEU A 150 -8.06 -10.23 2.03
N TYR A 151 -8.51 -11.48 1.90
CA TYR A 151 -9.95 -11.80 1.75
C TYR A 151 -10.81 -11.50 3.00
N ALA A 152 -10.21 -11.48 4.18
CA ALA A 152 -10.93 -11.11 5.41
C ALA A 152 -11.13 -9.61 5.55
N ALA A 153 -10.26 -8.81 4.93
CA ALA A 153 -10.25 -7.36 5.05
C ALA A 153 -11.45 -6.71 4.35
N SER A 154 -11.93 -5.61 4.91
CA SER A 154 -12.92 -4.73 4.29
C SER A 154 -12.27 -3.65 3.44
N VAL A 155 -11.05 -3.24 3.81
CA VAL A 155 -10.30 -2.18 3.14
C VAL A 155 -8.81 -2.47 3.25
N PHE A 156 -8.08 -2.35 2.15
CA PHE A 156 -6.62 -2.37 2.16
C PHE A 156 -6.07 -0.95 2.32
N ALA A 157 -5.42 -0.70 3.45
CA ALA A 157 -4.77 0.58 3.71
C ALA A 157 -3.38 0.62 3.08
N PHE A 158 -3.15 1.55 2.15
CA PHE A 158 -1.86 1.72 1.49
C PHE A 158 -1.33 3.15 1.66
N PRO A 159 -0.86 3.52 2.87
CA PRO A 159 -0.54 4.90 3.24
C PRO A 159 0.82 5.39 2.74
N SER A 160 1.39 4.78 1.69
CA SER A 160 2.65 5.24 1.09
C SER A 160 2.53 6.69 0.61
N VAL A 161 3.57 7.52 0.88
CA VAL A 161 3.51 8.97 0.67
C VAL A 161 4.57 9.50 -0.29
N THR A 162 5.47 8.66 -0.78
CA THR A 162 6.56 9.09 -1.66
C THR A 162 6.72 8.17 -2.87
N LYS A 163 7.29 8.71 -3.96
CA LYS A 163 7.59 7.97 -5.19
C LYS A 163 8.62 6.84 -5.04
N ASN A 164 9.19 6.63 -3.84
CA ASN A 164 9.96 5.42 -3.54
C ASN A 164 9.07 4.17 -3.59
N GLU A 165 7.75 4.35 -3.50
CA GLU A 165 6.76 3.35 -3.87
C GLU A 165 6.54 3.43 -5.39
N ALA A 166 7.27 2.62 -6.14
CA ALA A 166 7.28 2.73 -7.60
C ALA A 166 6.02 2.15 -8.26
N PHE A 167 5.39 1.13 -7.65
CA PHE A 167 4.25 0.43 -8.24
C PHE A 167 3.18 0.05 -7.21
N GLY A 168 3.57 -0.65 -6.12
CA GLY A 168 2.64 -1.14 -5.10
C GLY A 168 2.19 -2.58 -5.36
N VAL A 169 3.14 -3.53 -5.42
CA VAL A 169 2.79 -4.97 -5.63
C VAL A 169 1.77 -5.45 -4.59
N ALA A 170 1.96 -5.12 -3.30
CA ALA A 170 0.99 -5.49 -2.26
C ALA A 170 -0.41 -4.88 -2.47
N LEU A 171 -0.49 -3.77 -3.21
CA LEU A 171 -1.77 -3.17 -3.62
C LEU A 171 -2.45 -4.04 -4.69
N ALA A 172 -1.71 -4.48 -5.72
CA ALA A 172 -2.23 -5.38 -6.73
C ALA A 172 -2.65 -6.75 -6.13
N GLU A 173 -1.89 -7.26 -5.14
CA GLU A 173 -2.25 -8.48 -4.39
C GLU A 173 -3.59 -8.32 -3.65
N ALA A 174 -3.81 -7.16 -3.01
CA ALA A 174 -5.05 -6.87 -2.30
C ALA A 174 -6.23 -6.77 -3.28
N MET A 175 -6.03 -6.10 -4.40
CA MET A 175 -7.03 -5.95 -5.46
C MET A 175 -7.41 -7.32 -6.05
N TYR A 176 -6.45 -8.18 -6.37
CA TYR A 176 -6.74 -9.54 -6.82
C TYR A 176 -7.61 -10.33 -5.81
N CYS A 177 -7.45 -10.05 -4.52
CA CYS A 177 -8.29 -10.61 -3.46
C CYS A 177 -9.61 -9.84 -3.25
N TYR A 178 -10.05 -9.02 -4.19
CA TYR A 178 -11.28 -8.22 -4.13
C TYR A 178 -11.36 -7.28 -2.93
N THR A 179 -10.22 -6.75 -2.49
CA THR A 179 -10.15 -5.86 -1.32
C THR A 179 -9.84 -4.43 -1.77
N PRO A 180 -10.85 -3.53 -1.78
CA PRO A 180 -10.69 -2.17 -2.25
C PRO A 180 -9.71 -1.38 -1.38
N ALA A 181 -8.95 -0.49 -2.02
CA ALA A 181 -7.84 0.18 -1.37
C ALA A 181 -8.06 1.67 -1.12
N VAL A 182 -7.37 2.19 -0.08
CA VAL A 182 -7.19 3.63 0.12
C VAL A 182 -5.70 3.95 -0.02
N THR A 183 -5.38 4.84 -0.96
CA THR A 183 -4.01 5.29 -1.25
C THR A 183 -3.90 6.81 -1.13
N PHE A 184 -2.68 7.33 -0.97
CA PHE A 184 -2.43 8.75 -1.23
C PHE A 184 -2.13 9.00 -2.72
N THR A 185 -2.42 10.20 -3.20
CA THR A 185 -1.93 10.69 -4.49
C THR A 185 -0.42 10.85 -4.39
N ILE A 186 0.34 10.12 -5.22
CA ILE A 186 1.80 10.18 -5.24
C ILE A 186 2.25 10.53 -6.66
N GLU A 187 2.58 11.78 -6.89
CA GLU A 187 3.06 12.23 -8.20
C GLU A 187 4.31 11.46 -8.62
N GLY A 188 4.29 10.92 -9.84
CA GLY A 188 5.39 10.14 -10.40
C GLY A 188 5.56 8.74 -9.81
N SER A 189 4.51 8.17 -9.20
CA SER A 189 4.44 6.79 -8.73
C SER A 189 3.42 5.99 -9.53
N GLY A 190 3.65 4.69 -9.66
CA GLY A 190 2.68 3.76 -10.25
C GLY A 190 1.52 3.39 -9.33
N VAL A 191 1.52 3.81 -8.07
CA VAL A 191 0.45 3.51 -7.10
C VAL A 191 -0.91 3.96 -7.62
N ASN A 192 -0.99 5.19 -8.14
CA ASN A 192 -2.21 5.78 -8.68
C ASN A 192 -2.51 5.35 -10.14
N TRP A 193 -1.71 4.47 -10.69
CA TRP A 193 -2.01 3.75 -11.92
C TRP A 193 -2.57 2.36 -11.64
N VAL A 194 -2.21 1.77 -10.51
CA VAL A 194 -2.78 0.51 -9.99
C VAL A 194 -4.12 0.78 -9.32
N ASN A 195 -4.19 1.72 -8.35
CA ASN A 195 -5.45 2.11 -7.70
C ASN A 195 -6.08 3.28 -8.45
N LEU A 196 -7.18 3.03 -9.14
CA LEU A 196 -7.92 4.04 -9.90
C LEU A 196 -8.99 4.67 -9.00
N ASN A 197 -8.83 5.97 -8.73
CA ASN A 197 -9.75 6.70 -7.85
C ASN A 197 -11.20 6.63 -8.32
N GLY A 198 -12.09 6.17 -7.44
CA GLY A 198 -13.53 6.05 -7.73
C GLY A 198 -13.90 4.84 -8.60
N ILE A 199 -12.93 3.95 -8.90
CA ILE A 199 -13.13 2.73 -9.69
C ILE A 199 -12.70 1.51 -8.87
N THR A 200 -11.43 1.42 -8.47
CA THR A 200 -10.90 0.30 -7.69
C THR A 200 -10.63 0.65 -6.23
N GLY A 201 -10.78 1.91 -5.85
CA GLY A 201 -10.56 2.40 -4.50
C GLY A 201 -10.66 3.91 -4.38
N ILE A 202 -10.16 4.45 -3.28
CA ILE A 202 -10.12 5.88 -3.01
C ILE A 202 -8.67 6.38 -3.04
N GLU A 203 -8.44 7.46 -3.79
CA GLU A 203 -7.19 8.20 -3.79
C GLU A 203 -7.35 9.49 -2.98
N VAL A 204 -6.45 9.70 -2.03
CA VAL A 204 -6.49 10.84 -1.10
C VAL A 204 -5.39 11.83 -1.41
N SER A 205 -5.76 13.10 -1.57
CA SER A 205 -4.78 14.18 -1.78
C SER A 205 -3.89 14.37 -0.55
N GLN A 206 -2.60 14.60 -0.79
CA GLN A 206 -1.62 14.92 0.26
C GLN A 206 -1.67 16.41 0.68
N LYS A 207 -2.87 17.01 0.74
CA LYS A 207 -3.08 18.39 1.19
C LYS A 207 -3.80 18.40 2.55
N GLY A 208 -3.52 19.43 3.36
CA GLY A 208 -4.14 19.57 4.67
C GLY A 208 -3.64 18.56 5.71
N ASN A 209 -4.52 18.14 6.61
CA ASN A 209 -4.20 17.14 7.63
C ASN A 209 -4.30 15.72 7.03
N LEU A 210 -3.17 15.18 6.62
CA LEU A 210 -3.07 13.87 5.95
C LEU A 210 -3.75 12.75 6.75
N ASN A 211 -3.62 12.78 8.07
CA ASN A 211 -4.15 11.72 8.92
C ASN A 211 -5.68 11.77 8.96
N GLN A 212 -6.26 12.96 8.99
CA GLN A 212 -7.70 13.15 8.99
C GLN A 212 -8.32 12.77 7.63
N VAL A 213 -7.78 13.30 6.53
CA VAL A 213 -8.34 13.00 5.19
C VAL A 213 -8.19 11.52 4.84
N TYR A 214 -7.12 10.86 5.32
CA TYR A 214 -6.93 9.42 5.16
C TYR A 214 -7.96 8.62 5.98
N ALA A 215 -8.23 9.05 7.22
CA ALA A 215 -9.25 8.45 8.08
C ALA A 215 -10.65 8.56 7.47
N GLU A 216 -11.00 9.73 6.92
CA GLU A 216 -12.29 9.95 6.27
C GLU A 216 -12.49 9.03 5.05
N ALA A 217 -11.45 8.80 4.26
CA ALA A 217 -11.49 7.87 3.15
C ALA A 217 -11.62 6.40 3.60
N LEU A 218 -10.89 6.00 4.64
CA LEU A 218 -11.05 4.68 5.25
C LEU A 218 -12.46 4.48 5.79
N ASP A 219 -12.98 5.45 6.55
CA ASP A 219 -14.33 5.42 7.11
C ASP A 219 -15.40 5.30 6.04
N LYS A 220 -15.24 6.01 4.91
CA LYS A 220 -16.17 5.94 3.79
C LYS A 220 -16.28 4.51 3.27
N LEU A 221 -15.15 3.85 2.99
CA LEU A 221 -15.15 2.46 2.53
C LEU A 221 -15.62 1.48 3.60
N VAL A 222 -15.20 1.65 4.85
CA VAL A 222 -15.61 0.75 5.95
C VAL A 222 -17.13 0.76 6.16
N ARG A 223 -17.80 1.90 5.99
CA ARG A 223 -19.23 2.05 6.23
C ARG A 223 -20.11 1.72 5.04
N ASP A 224 -19.58 1.86 3.83
CA ASP A 224 -20.34 1.68 2.61
C ASP A 224 -19.99 0.33 1.95
N THR A 225 -20.72 -0.71 2.37
CA THR A 225 -20.56 -2.06 1.82
C THR A 225 -20.96 -2.15 0.34
N SER A 226 -21.83 -1.25 -0.14
CA SER A 226 -22.19 -1.16 -1.56
C SER A 226 -21.00 -0.68 -2.39
N LEU A 227 -20.34 0.39 -1.91
CA LEU A 227 -19.14 0.94 -2.52
C LEU A 227 -17.96 -0.06 -2.49
N GLN A 228 -17.81 -0.82 -1.38
CA GLN A 228 -16.82 -1.90 -1.32
C GLN A 228 -17.05 -2.91 -2.45
N LYS A 229 -18.31 -3.39 -2.62
CA LYS A 229 -18.66 -4.35 -3.66
C LYS A 229 -18.50 -3.80 -5.07
N GLU A 230 -18.79 -2.51 -5.27
CA GLU A 230 -18.61 -1.83 -6.55
C GLU A 230 -17.12 -1.84 -6.94
N TYR A 231 -16.24 -1.38 -6.04
CA TYR A 231 -14.81 -1.32 -6.29
C TYR A 231 -14.18 -2.73 -6.43
N SER A 232 -14.62 -3.69 -5.62
CA SER A 232 -14.15 -5.09 -5.73
C SER A 232 -14.53 -5.79 -7.05
N ARG A 233 -15.49 -5.28 -7.81
CA ARG A 233 -15.86 -5.83 -9.13
C ARG A 233 -15.10 -5.23 -10.29
N ALA A 234 -14.49 -4.07 -10.06
CA ALA A 234 -13.73 -3.33 -11.06
C ALA A 234 -12.23 -3.71 -11.05
N GLU A 235 -11.82 -4.57 -10.15
CA GLU A 235 -10.45 -5.06 -9.92
C GLU A 235 -10.04 -6.21 -10.86
#